data_84b84bfafc3252c56a105bb49bac9cd5
#
_entry.id   84b84bfafc3252c56a105bb49bac9cd5
#
_cell.length_a   1.000
_cell.length_b   1.000
_cell.length_c   1.000
_cell.angle_alpha   90.00
_cell.angle_beta   90.00
_cell.angle_gamma   90.00
#
_symmetry.space_group_name_H-M   'P 1'
#
loop_
_entity.id
_entity.type
_entity.pdbx_description
1 polymer ?
#
loop_
_entity_poly.entity_id
_entity_poly.type
_entity_poly.pdbx_seq_one_letter_code
_entity_poly.pdbx_strand_id
1 'polypeptide(L)'
;MSIVTKSIVNADAEARYLSPGELDRIKSFVTTGEKRLRIAQALTDNRERIVKQAGDQLFQKRPDVVSPGGNAYGQEMTATCLRDLDYYLRLITYGIVSGDVTPIEEIGIVGVREMYK
;
A
#
# COMPACT_ATOMS: atom_id res chain seq x y z
N MET A 1 -3.37 -3.87 -13.00
CA MET A 1 -3.04 -5.04 -13.84
C MET A 1 -1.93 -5.82 -13.16
N SER A 2 -2.09 -7.13 -13.03
CA SER A 2 -1.09 -7.98 -12.37
C SER A 2 0.19 -8.07 -13.21
N ILE A 3 1.30 -8.47 -12.55
CA ILE A 3 2.58 -8.66 -13.25
C ILE A 3 2.46 -9.72 -14.35
N VAL A 4 1.63 -10.75 -14.14
CA VAL A 4 1.37 -11.80 -15.13
C VAL A 4 0.69 -11.23 -16.35
N THR A 5 -0.43 -10.54 -16.16
CA THR A 5 -1.20 -9.94 -17.26
C THR A 5 -0.37 -8.88 -17.99
N LYS A 6 0.36 -8.06 -17.26
CA LYS A 6 1.23 -7.04 -17.86
C LYS A 6 2.29 -7.64 -18.76
N SER A 7 2.94 -8.71 -18.30
CA SER A 7 3.96 -9.43 -19.10
C SER A 7 3.33 -10.00 -20.37
N ILE A 8 2.13 -10.58 -20.28
CA ILE A 8 1.43 -11.15 -21.44
C ILE A 8 1.07 -10.05 -22.43
N VAL A 9 0.53 -8.94 -21.97
CA VAL A 9 0.16 -7.79 -22.84
C VAL A 9 1.39 -7.26 -23.58
N ASN A 10 2.51 -7.12 -22.89
CA ASN A 10 3.76 -6.65 -23.49
C ASN A 10 4.27 -7.61 -24.56
N ALA A 11 4.25 -8.91 -24.27
CA ALA A 11 4.67 -9.93 -25.23
C ALA A 11 3.76 -9.95 -26.46
N ASP A 12 2.44 -9.87 -26.24
CA ASP A 12 1.47 -9.89 -27.33
C ASP A 12 1.62 -8.66 -28.23
N ALA A 13 1.87 -7.49 -27.66
CA ALA A 13 2.09 -6.26 -28.43
C ALA A 13 3.28 -6.37 -29.37
N GLU A 14 4.30 -7.18 -29.02
CA GLU A 14 5.49 -7.42 -29.82
C GLU A 14 5.38 -8.72 -30.65
N ALA A 15 4.22 -9.38 -30.62
CA ALA A 15 3.97 -10.65 -31.33
C ALA A 15 5.05 -11.71 -31.03
N ARG A 16 5.43 -11.84 -29.77
CA ARG A 16 6.45 -12.78 -29.30
C ARG A 16 5.95 -13.58 -28.09
N TYR A 17 6.68 -14.67 -27.79
CA TYR A 17 6.45 -15.41 -26.55
C TYR A 17 7.04 -14.64 -25.36
N LEU A 18 6.70 -15.08 -24.16
CA LEU A 18 7.25 -14.49 -22.93
C LEU A 18 8.77 -14.67 -22.90
N SER A 19 9.49 -13.62 -22.56
CA SER A 19 10.95 -13.64 -22.44
C SER A 19 11.39 -14.39 -21.18
N PRO A 20 12.65 -14.84 -21.11
CA PRO A 20 13.20 -15.44 -19.88
C PRO A 20 13.06 -14.51 -18.67
N GLY A 21 13.28 -13.21 -18.84
CA GLY A 21 13.14 -12.24 -17.77
C GLY A 21 11.70 -12.12 -17.28
N GLU A 22 10.72 -12.15 -18.20
CA GLU A 22 9.30 -12.15 -17.85
C GLU A 22 8.90 -13.43 -17.12
N LEU A 23 9.37 -14.59 -17.60
CA LEU A 23 9.13 -15.87 -16.94
C LEU A 23 9.71 -15.90 -15.53
N ASP A 24 10.90 -15.35 -15.32
CA ASP A 24 11.54 -15.26 -14.01
C ASP A 24 10.72 -14.40 -13.05
N ARG A 25 10.21 -13.25 -13.51
CA ARG A 25 9.36 -12.38 -12.69
C ARG A 25 8.04 -13.07 -12.33
N ILE A 26 7.43 -13.77 -13.29
CA ILE A 26 6.20 -14.54 -13.04
C ILE A 26 6.46 -15.65 -12.04
N LYS A 27 7.58 -16.37 -12.20
CA LYS A 27 7.98 -17.43 -11.26
C LYS A 27 8.16 -16.88 -9.85
N SER A 28 8.84 -15.75 -9.71
CA SER A 28 9.03 -15.09 -8.41
C SER A 28 7.69 -14.69 -7.79
N PHE A 29 6.78 -14.14 -8.59
CA PHE A 29 5.43 -13.79 -8.15
C PHE A 29 4.68 -15.02 -7.62
N VAL A 30 4.71 -16.12 -8.35
CA VAL A 30 4.02 -17.36 -7.97
C VAL A 30 4.65 -17.97 -6.72
N THR A 31 5.99 -18.09 -6.68
CA THR A 31 6.69 -18.75 -5.57
C THR A 31 6.64 -17.97 -4.26
N THR A 32 6.50 -16.65 -4.31
CA THR A 32 6.37 -15.81 -3.12
C THR A 32 4.92 -15.56 -2.71
N GLY A 33 3.95 -16.09 -3.46
CA GLY A 33 2.53 -15.81 -3.26
C GLY A 33 2.03 -16.18 -1.87
N GLU A 34 2.35 -17.37 -1.38
CA GLU A 34 1.92 -17.83 -0.06
C GLU A 34 2.48 -16.93 1.04
N LYS A 35 3.76 -16.59 0.97
CA LYS A 35 4.40 -15.69 1.93
C LYS A 35 3.74 -14.31 1.93
N ARG A 36 3.48 -13.76 0.73
CA ARG A 36 2.82 -12.46 0.61
C ARG A 36 1.43 -12.46 1.21
N LEU A 37 0.65 -13.53 0.99
CA LEU A 37 -0.68 -13.66 1.59
C LEU A 37 -0.61 -13.76 3.11
N ARG A 38 0.36 -14.49 3.66
CA ARG A 38 0.54 -14.58 5.11
C ARG A 38 0.90 -13.22 5.72
N ILE A 39 1.78 -12.45 5.06
CA ILE A 39 2.15 -11.12 5.53
C ILE A 39 0.93 -10.19 5.50
N ALA A 40 0.18 -10.19 4.40
CA ALA A 40 -1.02 -9.37 4.28
C ALA A 40 -2.05 -9.72 5.35
N GLN A 41 -2.24 -11.01 5.64
CA GLN A 41 -3.16 -11.46 6.68
C GLN A 41 -2.70 -11.01 8.07
N ALA A 42 -1.40 -11.11 8.35
CA ALA A 42 -0.84 -10.68 9.63
C ALA A 42 -1.02 -9.16 9.83
N LEU A 43 -0.80 -8.36 8.79
CA LEU A 43 -1.02 -6.92 8.85
C LEU A 43 -2.50 -6.59 9.08
N THR A 44 -3.39 -7.30 8.38
CA THR A 44 -4.83 -7.11 8.52
C THR A 44 -5.30 -7.45 9.94
N ASP A 45 -4.83 -8.58 10.47
CA ASP A 45 -5.23 -9.04 11.81
C ASP A 45 -4.70 -8.12 12.92
N ASN A 46 -3.59 -7.44 12.68
CA ASN A 46 -2.96 -6.54 13.65
C ASN A 46 -3.16 -5.07 13.30
N ARG A 47 -4.08 -4.73 12.41
CA ARG A 47 -4.24 -3.36 11.88
C ARG A 47 -4.45 -2.31 12.95
N GLU A 48 -5.29 -2.58 13.94
CA GLU A 48 -5.59 -1.60 14.99
C GLU A 48 -4.35 -1.27 15.81
N ARG A 49 -3.59 -2.29 16.20
CA ARG A 49 -2.35 -2.12 16.95
C ARG A 49 -1.30 -1.37 16.14
N ILE A 50 -1.16 -1.72 14.85
CA ILE A 50 -0.16 -1.09 13.96
C ILE A 50 -0.50 0.39 13.76
N VAL A 51 -1.76 0.71 13.49
CA VAL A 51 -2.21 2.09 13.29
C VAL A 51 -2.01 2.91 14.57
N LYS A 52 -2.37 2.35 15.72
CA LYS A 52 -2.17 3.02 17.01
C LYS A 52 -0.69 3.32 17.27
N GLN A 53 0.17 2.32 17.06
CA GLN A 53 1.61 2.51 17.26
C GLN A 53 2.20 3.53 16.30
N ALA A 54 1.77 3.50 15.04
CA ALA A 54 2.21 4.48 14.05
C ALA A 54 1.78 5.90 14.43
N GLY A 55 0.53 6.06 14.89
CA GLY A 55 0.03 7.34 15.38
C GLY A 55 0.81 7.84 16.59
N ASP A 56 1.03 6.97 17.57
CA ASP A 56 1.80 7.33 18.77
C ASP A 56 3.22 7.77 18.40
N GLN A 57 3.89 7.08 17.51
CA GLN A 57 5.24 7.45 17.04
C GLN A 57 5.24 8.77 16.29
N LEU A 58 4.24 9.00 15.43
CA LEU A 58 4.11 10.25 14.69
C LEU A 58 3.96 11.42 15.67
N PHE A 59 3.07 11.30 16.65
CA PHE A 59 2.78 12.37 17.59
C PHE A 59 3.96 12.64 18.55
N GLN A 60 4.78 11.61 18.83
CA GLN A 60 6.01 11.78 19.61
C GLN A 60 7.09 12.50 18.79
N LYS A 61 7.24 12.16 17.52
CA LYS A 61 8.26 12.76 16.64
C LYS A 61 7.86 14.16 16.15
N ARG A 62 6.57 14.40 16.00
CA ARG A 62 6.00 15.63 15.50
C ARG A 62 4.90 16.13 16.42
N PRO A 63 5.25 16.57 17.66
CA PRO A 63 4.22 17.06 18.57
C PRO A 63 3.48 18.30 18.07
N ASP A 64 4.04 19.01 17.09
CA ASP A 64 3.39 20.14 16.44
C ASP A 64 2.08 19.75 15.74
N VAL A 65 1.94 18.52 15.24
CA VAL A 65 0.71 18.10 14.54
C VAL A 65 -0.49 17.94 15.49
N VAL A 66 -0.25 17.71 16.78
CA VAL A 66 -1.31 17.59 17.79
C VAL A 66 -1.43 18.86 18.66
N SER A 67 -0.61 19.88 18.40
CA SER A 67 -0.65 21.17 19.07
C SER A 67 -1.61 22.12 18.34
N PRO A 68 -2.06 23.23 18.99
CA PRO A 68 -2.92 24.20 18.32
C PRO A 68 -2.35 24.65 16.98
N GLY A 69 -3.16 24.59 15.93
CA GLY A 69 -2.76 24.88 14.55
C GLY A 69 -2.23 23.70 13.78
N GLY A 70 -2.01 22.54 14.42
CA GLY A 70 -1.55 21.32 13.78
C GLY A 70 -2.68 20.55 13.10
N ASN A 71 -2.33 19.70 12.13
CA ASN A 71 -3.32 18.96 11.32
C ASN A 71 -4.07 17.88 12.10
N ALA A 72 -3.54 17.44 13.25
CA ALA A 72 -4.18 16.45 14.10
C ALA A 72 -4.57 17.01 15.47
N TYR A 73 -4.73 18.34 15.58
CA TYR A 73 -5.14 18.98 16.82
C TYR A 73 -6.61 18.75 17.08
N GLY A 74 -6.93 18.33 18.31
CA GLY A 74 -8.28 18.02 18.72
C GLY A 74 -8.69 16.59 18.43
N GLN A 75 -9.72 16.12 19.13
CA GLN A 75 -10.16 14.72 19.08
C GLN A 75 -10.61 14.29 17.68
N GLU A 76 -11.37 15.15 17.00
CA GLU A 76 -11.87 14.85 15.66
C GLU A 76 -10.75 14.78 14.63
N MET A 77 -9.81 15.74 14.67
CA MET A 77 -8.68 15.76 13.74
C MET A 77 -7.72 14.61 13.98
N THR A 78 -7.52 14.23 15.25
CA THR A 78 -6.73 13.06 15.61
C THR A 78 -7.36 11.79 15.04
N ALA A 79 -8.67 11.62 15.17
CA ALA A 79 -9.39 10.46 14.63
C ALA A 79 -9.27 10.41 13.11
N THR A 80 -9.34 11.54 12.43
CA THR A 80 -9.16 11.63 10.98
C THR A 80 -7.75 11.21 10.56
N CYS A 81 -6.73 11.65 11.31
CA CYS A 81 -5.34 11.27 11.06
C CYS A 81 -5.14 9.76 11.19
N LEU A 82 -5.70 9.14 12.24
CA LEU A 82 -5.61 7.69 12.45
C LEU A 82 -6.34 6.93 11.34
N ARG A 83 -7.48 7.43 10.88
CA ARG A 83 -8.20 6.85 9.74
C ARG A 83 -7.36 6.89 8.47
N ASP A 84 -6.61 7.96 8.24
CA ASP A 84 -5.73 8.09 7.08
C ASP A 84 -4.55 7.10 7.19
N LEU A 85 -4.00 6.90 8.39
CA LEU A 85 -2.95 5.91 8.61
C LEU A 85 -3.47 4.48 8.33
N ASP A 86 -4.71 4.19 8.74
CA ASP A 86 -5.35 2.90 8.42
C ASP A 86 -5.53 2.72 6.91
N TYR A 87 -5.90 3.79 6.21
CA TYR A 87 -6.02 3.76 4.75
C TYR A 87 -4.69 3.43 4.08
N TYR A 88 -3.59 4.06 4.53
CA TYR A 88 -2.27 3.75 3.99
C TYR A 88 -1.87 2.30 4.28
N LEU A 89 -2.19 1.79 5.46
CA LEU A 89 -1.91 0.39 5.79
C LEU A 89 -2.68 -0.56 4.85
N ARG A 90 -3.95 -0.25 4.55
CA ARG A 90 -4.73 -1.03 3.58
C ARG A 90 -4.07 -1.04 2.21
N LEU A 91 -3.59 0.12 1.73
CA LEU A 91 -2.89 0.20 0.45
C LEU A 91 -1.63 -0.64 0.44
N ILE A 92 -0.89 -0.66 1.54
CA ILE A 92 0.30 -1.52 1.68
C ILE A 92 -0.09 -2.99 1.57
N THR A 93 -1.17 -3.43 2.23
CA THR A 93 -1.63 -4.81 2.13
C THR A 93 -2.04 -5.17 0.70
N TYR A 94 -2.70 -4.25 -0.01
CA TYR A 94 -3.05 -4.47 -1.41
C TYR A 94 -1.81 -4.64 -2.29
N GLY A 95 -0.78 -3.83 -2.07
CA GLY A 95 0.49 -3.95 -2.79
C GLY A 95 1.19 -5.28 -2.51
N ILE A 96 1.18 -5.73 -1.26
CA ILE A 96 1.77 -7.03 -0.88
C ILE A 96 1.02 -8.18 -1.56
N VAL A 97 -0.32 -8.16 -1.53
CA VAL A 97 -1.14 -9.19 -2.18
C VAL A 97 -0.89 -9.24 -3.68
N SER A 98 -0.86 -8.08 -4.33
CA SER A 98 -0.66 -7.99 -5.78
C SER A 98 0.78 -8.24 -6.21
N GLY A 99 1.74 -8.08 -5.30
CA GLY A 99 3.16 -8.25 -5.59
C GLY A 99 3.77 -7.08 -6.37
N ASP A 100 3.09 -5.93 -6.42
CA ASP A 100 3.62 -4.73 -7.08
C ASP A 100 3.08 -3.46 -6.40
N VAL A 101 3.57 -2.30 -6.84
CA VAL A 101 3.22 -1.01 -6.24
C VAL A 101 2.04 -0.31 -6.94
N THR A 102 1.46 -0.91 -7.98
CA THR A 102 0.37 -0.29 -8.75
C THR A 102 -0.80 0.15 -7.88
N PRO A 103 -1.30 -0.67 -6.93
CA PRO A 103 -2.39 -0.23 -6.05
C PRO A 103 -2.04 1.01 -5.24
N ILE A 104 -0.78 1.13 -4.79
CA ILE A 104 -0.32 2.30 -4.03
C ILE A 104 -0.29 3.52 -4.94
N GLU A 105 0.25 3.39 -6.15
CA GLU A 105 0.37 4.50 -7.09
C GLU A 105 -0.99 4.96 -7.63
N GLU A 106 -1.81 4.04 -8.12
CA GLU A 106 -3.07 4.39 -8.79
C GLU A 106 -4.18 4.76 -7.82
N ILE A 107 -4.30 4.05 -6.71
CA ILE A 107 -5.37 4.28 -5.75
C ILE A 107 -4.94 5.30 -4.71
N GLY A 108 -3.75 5.11 -4.11
CA GLY A 108 -3.26 5.93 -3.01
C GLY A 108 -2.80 7.30 -3.46
N ILE A 109 -1.74 7.36 -4.27
CA ILE A 109 -1.10 8.63 -4.62
C ILE A 109 -2.03 9.49 -5.48
N VAL A 110 -2.61 8.92 -6.52
CA VAL A 110 -3.52 9.66 -7.41
C VAL A 110 -4.79 10.07 -6.66
N GLY A 111 -5.37 9.16 -5.89
CA GLY A 111 -6.58 9.44 -5.11
C GLY A 111 -6.36 10.55 -4.09
N VAL A 112 -5.26 10.51 -3.35
CA VAL A 112 -4.92 11.57 -2.38
C VAL A 112 -4.67 12.89 -3.09
N ARG A 113 -3.96 12.87 -4.21
CA ARG A 113 -3.72 14.09 -5.00
C ARG A 113 -5.03 14.74 -5.44
N GLU A 114 -6.00 13.95 -5.90
CA GLU A 114 -7.30 14.47 -6.30
C GLU A 114 -8.10 15.04 -5.13
N MET A 115 -7.98 14.44 -3.94
CA MET A 115 -8.66 14.93 -2.74
C MET A 115 -8.17 16.31 -2.29
N TYR A 116 -6.88 16.62 -2.52
CA TYR A 116 -6.26 17.86 -2.05
C TYR A 116 -6.08 18.90 -3.16
N LYS A 117 -6.73 18.71 -4.30
CA LYS A 117 -6.82 19.74 -5.32
C LYS A 117 -7.79 20.81 -4.87
#